data_f6576563b812707a93c6157cedcbf8f7
#
_entry.id   f6576563b812707a93c6157cedcbf8f7
#
_cell.length_a   1.000
_cell.length_b   1.000
_cell.length_c   1.000
_cell.angle_alpha   90.00
_cell.angle_beta   90.00
_cell.angle_gamma   90.00
#
_symmetry.space_group_name_H-M   'P 1'
#
loop_
_entity.id
_entity.type
_entity.pdbx_description
1 polymer ?
#
loop_
_entity_poly.entity_id
_entity_poly.type
_entity_poly.pdbx_seq_one_letter_code
_entity_poly.pdbx_strand_id
1 'polypeptide(L)'
;MIETDIIIVGGGIAGASLGARLTGELRVMLIEAEDLCGRHATGRSAAFWQASLGGDTPERRLTLASKPMFDCDWPGAATPLLRRRGALHLTGPCGEVMHEAANLGGDYAPVHLDRAALDRMIPGMRGQWTGGWYEESCADIEVAAFHAACLAAIRHQGGVVRTDVALQSAARTGAKWRVETSAGPIGASVLVDAAGAWGDEVARRAGVPKLGLEPRRRTVVQLRVGRRGLRDIPLVTDLHQSFYFKGEGDNSVWVCPLDETLADPCDASPEDIDVAMAIDRFERAVDWPVEAVERKWAGLRTFAPDRRMKFGFDRQAENFFWCVGQGGMGIQTAPAASLLCASLIRGEGLPEELAGIDPADFAP
;
A
#
# COMPACT_ATOMS: atom_id res chain seq x y z
N MET A 1 -0.56 32.39 -14.05
CA MET A 1 -0.14 31.00 -13.79
C MET A 1 0.09 30.88 -12.29
N ILE A 2 -0.42 29.84 -11.66
CA ILE A 2 -0.17 29.57 -10.23
C ILE A 2 1.25 29.03 -10.11
N GLU A 3 2.01 29.52 -9.13
CA GLU A 3 3.40 29.09 -8.89
C GLU A 3 3.49 28.32 -7.56
N THR A 4 4.14 27.16 -7.59
CA THR A 4 4.43 26.34 -6.42
C THR A 4 5.89 25.87 -6.46
N ASP A 5 6.42 25.34 -5.37
CA ASP A 5 7.76 24.74 -5.39
C ASP A 5 7.66 23.29 -5.87
N ILE A 6 6.63 22.58 -5.40
CA ILE A 6 6.40 21.18 -5.75
C ILE A 6 4.95 20.98 -6.19
N ILE A 7 4.77 20.32 -7.34
CA ILE A 7 3.49 19.74 -7.73
C ILE A 7 3.56 18.21 -7.60
N ILE A 8 2.57 17.64 -6.91
CA ILE A 8 2.43 16.18 -6.74
C ILE A 8 1.21 15.74 -7.55
N VAL A 9 1.39 14.81 -8.47
CA VAL A 9 0.33 14.20 -9.29
C VAL A 9 -0.10 12.87 -8.67
N GLY A 10 -1.33 12.82 -8.19
CA GLY A 10 -1.94 11.66 -7.54
C GLY A 10 -2.20 11.86 -6.05
N GLY A 11 -3.48 11.82 -5.68
CA GLY A 11 -3.95 11.99 -4.30
C GLY A 11 -4.11 10.67 -3.52
N GLY A 12 -3.44 9.59 -3.93
CA GLY A 12 -3.33 8.36 -3.16
C GLY A 12 -2.41 8.51 -1.95
N ILE A 13 -2.21 7.42 -1.19
CA ILE A 13 -1.39 7.45 0.04
C ILE A 13 0.04 7.91 -0.24
N ALA A 14 0.64 7.55 -1.39
CA ALA A 14 1.98 7.95 -1.77
C ALA A 14 2.11 9.48 -1.87
N GLY A 15 1.24 10.13 -2.67
CA GLY A 15 1.27 11.58 -2.83
C GLY A 15 0.82 12.31 -1.57
N ALA A 16 -0.19 11.82 -0.87
CA ALA A 16 -0.71 12.44 0.35
C ALA A 16 0.32 12.43 1.50
N SER A 17 0.97 11.28 1.75
CA SER A 17 1.98 11.18 2.81
C SER A 17 3.24 11.99 2.48
N LEU A 18 3.68 11.99 1.22
CA LEU A 18 4.80 12.82 0.77
C LEU A 18 4.47 14.31 0.88
N GLY A 19 3.29 14.71 0.41
CA GLY A 19 2.84 16.10 0.52
C GLY A 19 2.81 16.59 1.97
N ALA A 20 2.33 15.76 2.90
CA ALA A 20 2.31 16.08 4.33
C ALA A 20 3.71 16.29 4.92
N ARG A 21 4.73 15.62 4.40
CA ARG A 21 6.13 15.78 4.83
C ARG A 21 6.81 17.02 4.26
N LEU A 22 6.43 17.44 3.07
CA LEU A 22 7.07 18.55 2.36
C LEU A 22 6.46 19.91 2.68
N THR A 23 5.16 19.92 3.02
CA THR A 23 4.43 21.16 3.31
C THR A 23 4.91 21.77 4.62
N GLY A 24 4.86 23.11 4.72
CA GLY A 24 5.39 23.87 5.85
C GLY A 24 6.76 24.51 5.55
N GLU A 25 7.61 23.81 4.84
CA GLU A 25 8.90 24.32 4.36
C GLU A 25 8.84 24.70 2.87
N LEU A 26 8.05 23.97 2.09
CA LEU A 26 7.88 24.16 0.65
C LEU A 26 6.41 24.43 0.32
N ARG A 27 6.17 25.21 -0.72
CA ARG A 27 4.84 25.39 -1.28
C ARG A 27 4.48 24.15 -2.09
N VAL A 28 3.56 23.35 -1.57
CA VAL A 28 3.13 22.09 -2.18
C VAL A 28 1.73 22.22 -2.75
N MET A 29 1.56 21.76 -3.99
CA MET A 29 0.24 21.55 -4.59
C MET A 29 0.11 20.08 -4.99
N LEU A 30 -0.87 19.40 -4.42
CA LEU A 30 -1.28 18.05 -4.79
C LEU A 30 -2.51 18.14 -5.70
N ILE A 31 -2.44 17.51 -6.87
CA ILE A 31 -3.56 17.39 -7.81
C ILE A 31 -4.00 15.94 -7.95
N GLU A 32 -5.30 15.74 -8.01
CA GLU A 32 -5.94 14.44 -8.20
C GLU A 32 -6.95 14.55 -9.34
N ALA A 33 -6.92 13.58 -10.25
CA ALA A 33 -7.80 13.58 -11.42
C ALA A 33 -9.25 13.21 -11.08
N GLU A 34 -9.44 12.42 -10.03
CA GLU A 34 -10.74 12.00 -9.55
C GLU A 34 -11.38 13.07 -8.64
N ASP A 35 -12.68 12.93 -8.37
CA ASP A 35 -13.44 13.77 -7.45
C ASP A 35 -13.04 13.61 -5.98
N LEU A 36 -12.35 12.49 -5.66
CA LEU A 36 -11.93 12.13 -4.32
C LEU A 36 -10.50 11.56 -4.32
N CYS A 37 -9.64 12.10 -3.45
CA CYS A 37 -8.33 11.52 -3.19
C CYS A 37 -8.48 10.10 -2.61
N GLY A 38 -7.60 9.18 -3.07
CA GLY A 38 -7.57 7.81 -2.56
C GLY A 38 -8.61 6.86 -3.16
N ARG A 39 -9.32 7.23 -4.21
CA ARG A 39 -10.40 6.45 -4.85
C ARG A 39 -9.96 5.05 -5.31
N HIS A 40 -8.74 4.91 -5.79
CA HIS A 40 -8.20 3.65 -6.36
C HIS A 40 -7.50 2.78 -5.30
N ALA A 41 -6.25 2.36 -5.52
CA ALA A 41 -5.52 1.39 -4.70
C ALA A 41 -5.58 1.70 -3.19
N THR A 42 -5.52 2.96 -2.78
CA THR A 42 -5.56 3.38 -1.39
C THR A 42 -6.88 3.02 -0.72
N GLY A 43 -8.02 3.44 -1.27
CA GLY A 43 -9.35 3.20 -0.70
C GLY A 43 -9.86 1.77 -0.89
N ARG A 44 -9.14 0.94 -1.66
CA ARG A 44 -9.50 -0.47 -1.93
C ARG A 44 -8.63 -1.46 -1.22
N SER A 45 -7.70 -0.98 -0.39
CA SER A 45 -6.75 -1.82 0.31
C SER A 45 -7.40 -2.49 1.51
N ALA A 46 -7.07 -3.77 1.74
CA ALA A 46 -7.38 -4.47 2.97
C ALA A 46 -6.37 -4.17 4.10
N ALA A 47 -5.39 -3.40 3.81
CA ALA A 47 -4.24 -2.88 4.53
C ALA A 47 -3.89 -3.52 5.87
N PHE A 48 -2.73 -4.13 5.89
CA PHE A 48 -2.09 -4.62 7.11
C PHE A 48 -0.71 -4.00 7.24
N TRP A 49 -0.24 -3.85 8.47
CA TRP A 49 1.17 -3.78 8.77
C TRP A 49 1.63 -5.18 9.15
N GLN A 50 2.59 -5.73 8.44
CA GLN A 50 3.08 -7.09 8.62
C GLN A 50 4.59 -7.14 8.41
N ALA A 51 5.35 -7.51 9.46
CA ALA A 51 6.81 -7.50 9.43
C ALA A 51 7.42 -8.52 8.46
N SER A 52 6.79 -9.69 8.30
CA SER A 52 7.27 -10.77 7.44
C SER A 52 6.99 -10.52 5.95
N LEU A 53 6.06 -9.62 5.60
CA LEU A 53 5.68 -9.38 4.21
C LEU A 53 6.86 -8.84 3.38
N GLY A 54 7.10 -9.46 2.24
CA GLY A 54 8.18 -9.10 1.32
C GLY A 54 9.51 -9.82 1.58
N GLY A 55 9.63 -10.64 2.62
CA GLY A 55 10.86 -11.36 2.93
C GLY A 55 12.04 -10.43 3.26
N ASP A 56 13.28 -10.85 3.01
CA ASP A 56 14.48 -10.02 3.27
C ASP A 56 14.78 -9.08 2.10
N THR A 57 13.95 -8.01 1.99
CA THR A 57 14.03 -7.02 0.93
C THR A 57 14.18 -5.60 1.48
N PRO A 58 14.64 -4.63 0.66
CA PRO A 58 14.64 -3.23 1.04
C PRO A 58 13.26 -2.70 1.45
N GLU A 59 12.18 -3.17 0.80
CA GLU A 59 10.80 -2.79 1.14
C GLU A 59 10.42 -3.21 2.56
N ARG A 60 10.92 -4.37 3.04
CA ARG A 60 10.72 -4.78 4.45
C ARG A 60 11.40 -3.81 5.41
N ARG A 61 12.57 -3.27 5.08
CA ARG A 61 13.23 -2.25 5.91
C ARG A 61 12.37 -1.00 6.05
N LEU A 62 11.71 -0.55 4.95
CA LEU A 62 10.73 0.54 5.01
C LEU A 62 9.52 0.16 5.86
N THR A 63 9.04 -1.09 5.79
CA THR A 63 7.96 -1.59 6.64
C THR A 63 8.33 -1.49 8.12
N LEU A 64 9.49 -2.00 8.50
CA LEU A 64 9.96 -1.97 9.89
C LEU A 64 10.20 -0.54 10.39
N ALA A 65 10.81 0.32 9.57
CA ALA A 65 11.01 1.74 9.88
C ALA A 65 9.68 2.51 10.01
N SER A 66 8.62 2.07 9.34
CA SER A 66 7.30 2.69 9.43
C SER A 66 6.57 2.39 10.74
N LYS A 67 6.89 1.27 11.42
CA LYS A 67 6.15 0.85 12.63
C LYS A 67 6.15 1.89 13.75
N PRO A 68 7.31 2.42 14.17
CA PRO A 68 7.35 3.46 15.20
C PRO A 68 6.58 4.73 14.79
N MET A 69 6.58 5.07 13.49
CA MET A 69 5.86 6.24 12.97
C MET A 69 4.34 6.05 13.00
N PHE A 70 3.84 4.80 12.87
CA PHE A 70 2.43 4.49 13.07
C PHE A 70 2.04 4.44 14.54
N ASP A 71 2.94 4.00 15.43
CA ASP A 71 2.71 3.91 16.87
C ASP A 71 2.73 5.27 17.56
N CYS A 72 3.47 6.23 17.00
CA CYS A 72 3.40 7.62 17.41
C CYS A 72 2.10 8.26 16.91
N ASP A 73 1.57 9.23 17.65
CA ASP A 73 0.44 10.02 17.19
C ASP A 73 0.78 10.72 15.88
N TRP A 74 0.27 10.19 14.77
CA TRP A 74 0.44 10.86 13.48
C TRP A 74 -0.28 12.21 13.53
N PRO A 75 0.39 13.32 13.17
CA PRO A 75 -0.20 14.65 13.26
C PRO A 75 -1.56 14.71 12.55
N GLY A 76 -2.62 15.01 13.29
CA GLY A 76 -3.98 15.09 12.77
C GLY A 76 -4.77 13.77 12.72
N ALA A 77 -4.20 12.64 13.14
CA ALA A 77 -4.95 11.41 13.32
C ALA A 77 -5.79 11.48 14.61
N ALA A 78 -7.09 11.26 14.49
CA ALA A 78 -8.02 11.31 15.61
C ALA A 78 -8.04 10.02 16.46
N THR A 79 -7.46 8.93 15.95
CA THR A 79 -7.47 7.59 16.56
C THR A 79 -6.14 6.90 16.27
N PRO A 80 -5.75 5.89 17.08
CA PRO A 80 -4.61 5.05 16.75
C PRO A 80 -4.74 4.48 15.32
N LEU A 81 -3.64 4.53 14.57
CA LEU A 81 -3.63 4.10 13.16
C LEU A 81 -3.46 2.60 13.01
N LEU A 82 -2.99 1.91 14.03
CA LEU A 82 -2.83 0.46 14.05
C LEU A 82 -3.78 -0.18 15.06
N ARG A 83 -4.44 -1.26 14.65
CA ARG A 83 -5.19 -2.14 15.52
C ARG A 83 -4.60 -3.54 15.44
N ARG A 84 -4.10 -4.05 16.57
CA ARG A 84 -3.51 -5.39 16.66
C ARG A 84 -4.47 -6.43 16.13
N ARG A 85 -3.97 -7.33 15.29
CA ARG A 85 -4.74 -8.45 14.72
C ARG A 85 -3.99 -9.78 14.83
N GLY A 86 -2.68 -9.79 14.58
CA GLY A 86 -1.89 -10.98 14.33
C GLY A 86 -2.08 -11.53 12.92
N ALA A 87 -1.11 -12.33 12.46
CA ALA A 87 -1.20 -13.07 11.21
C ALA A 87 -0.83 -14.53 11.42
N LEU A 88 -1.61 -15.42 10.83
CA LEU A 88 -1.42 -16.87 10.89
C LEU A 88 -1.07 -17.37 9.47
N HIS A 89 0.13 -17.91 9.33
CA HIS A 89 0.63 -18.50 8.10
C HIS A 89 0.50 -20.02 8.20
N LEU A 90 -0.46 -20.58 7.48
CA LEU A 90 -0.80 -22.01 7.52
C LEU A 90 0.28 -22.88 6.88
N THR A 91 0.55 -24.03 7.50
CA THR A 91 1.47 -25.05 6.98
C THR A 91 0.74 -26.37 6.74
N GLY A 92 1.11 -27.04 5.66
CA GLY A 92 0.67 -28.39 5.33
C GLY A 92 1.48 -29.50 6.03
N PRO A 93 1.28 -30.79 5.64
CA PRO A 93 1.93 -31.93 6.27
C PRO A 93 3.45 -31.99 6.13
N CYS A 94 4.04 -31.25 5.21
CA CYS A 94 5.47 -31.31 4.89
C CYS A 94 6.37 -30.53 5.87
N GLY A 95 5.82 -29.90 6.91
CA GLY A 95 6.61 -29.19 7.92
C GLY A 95 7.33 -27.96 7.37
N GLU A 96 6.64 -27.18 6.55
CA GLU A 96 7.18 -26.01 5.86
C GLU A 96 7.71 -24.96 6.83
N VAL A 97 8.84 -24.34 6.48
CA VAL A 97 9.46 -23.25 7.24
C VAL A 97 9.06 -21.91 6.64
N MET A 98 8.77 -20.94 7.49
CA MET A 98 8.45 -19.58 7.06
C MET A 98 9.74 -18.82 6.69
N HIS A 99 10.18 -18.95 5.45
CA HIS A 99 11.38 -18.27 4.95
C HIS A 99 11.24 -16.74 4.92
N GLU A 100 10.02 -16.23 4.74
CA GLU A 100 9.71 -14.79 4.76
C GLU A 100 10.03 -14.14 6.10
N ALA A 101 10.01 -14.93 7.19
CA ALA A 101 10.39 -14.46 8.52
C ALA A 101 11.91 -14.58 8.80
N ALA A 102 12.71 -14.99 7.83
CA ALA A 102 14.16 -15.06 8.01
C ALA A 102 14.70 -13.68 8.46
N ASN A 103 15.57 -13.71 9.48
CA ASN A 103 16.17 -12.52 10.09
C ASN A 103 15.21 -11.61 10.88
N LEU A 104 13.94 -12.01 11.10
CA LEU A 104 13.10 -11.34 12.08
C LEU A 104 13.43 -11.85 13.48
N GLY A 105 13.65 -10.93 14.41
CA GLY A 105 13.95 -11.22 15.81
C GLY A 105 13.07 -10.42 16.76
N GLY A 106 13.17 -10.70 18.06
CA GLY A 106 12.41 -10.02 19.09
C GLY A 106 10.90 -10.13 18.88
N ASP A 107 10.20 -9.02 19.02
CA ASP A 107 8.73 -8.94 18.94
C ASP A 107 8.17 -9.23 17.54
N TYR A 108 9.02 -9.34 16.53
CA TYR A 108 8.62 -9.63 15.15
C TYR A 108 8.80 -11.11 14.76
N ALA A 109 9.46 -11.90 15.60
CA ALA A 109 9.71 -13.31 15.31
C ALA A 109 8.39 -14.11 15.39
N PRO A 110 7.96 -14.80 14.30
CA PRO A 110 6.78 -15.66 14.36
C PRO A 110 7.00 -16.86 15.27
N VAL A 111 5.92 -17.32 15.91
CA VAL A 111 5.91 -18.50 16.75
C VAL A 111 5.23 -19.65 16.03
N HIS A 112 5.87 -20.82 16.04
CA HIS A 112 5.27 -22.02 15.46
C HIS A 112 4.10 -22.53 16.31
N LEU A 113 2.98 -22.82 15.66
CA LEU A 113 1.77 -23.40 16.26
C LEU A 113 1.56 -24.82 15.72
N ASP A 114 1.32 -25.76 16.63
CA ASP A 114 0.87 -27.09 16.27
C ASP A 114 -0.62 -27.10 15.88
N ARG A 115 -1.11 -28.25 15.41
CA ARG A 115 -2.51 -28.43 15.02
C ARG A 115 -3.48 -28.10 16.16
N ALA A 116 -3.19 -28.48 17.39
CA ALA A 116 -4.08 -28.23 18.52
C ALA A 116 -4.18 -26.74 18.85
N ALA A 117 -3.09 -25.99 18.73
CA ALA A 117 -3.10 -24.53 18.88
C ALA A 117 -3.87 -23.87 17.72
N LEU A 118 -3.68 -24.37 16.48
CA LEU A 118 -4.41 -23.90 15.30
C LEU A 118 -5.93 -24.08 15.46
N ASP A 119 -6.39 -25.25 15.90
CA ASP A 119 -7.81 -25.54 16.12
C ASP A 119 -8.45 -24.66 17.21
N ARG A 120 -7.66 -24.27 18.23
CA ARG A 120 -8.12 -23.31 19.24
C ARG A 120 -8.25 -21.90 18.71
N MET A 121 -7.31 -21.49 17.84
CA MET A 121 -7.27 -20.13 17.28
C MET A 121 -8.31 -19.95 16.18
N ILE A 122 -8.45 -20.92 15.28
CA ILE A 122 -9.38 -20.92 14.15
C ILE A 122 -10.18 -22.24 14.16
N PRO A 123 -11.21 -22.35 14.99
CA PRO A 123 -12.02 -23.57 15.03
C PRO A 123 -12.72 -23.82 13.68
N GLY A 124 -12.59 -25.02 13.15
CA GLY A 124 -13.11 -25.41 11.85
C GLY A 124 -12.09 -25.38 10.73
N MET A 125 -10.79 -25.25 11.05
CA MET A 125 -9.73 -25.44 10.05
C MET A 125 -9.77 -26.83 9.43
N ARG A 126 -9.64 -26.90 8.09
CA ARG A 126 -9.61 -28.17 7.38
C ARG A 126 -8.37 -29.00 7.71
N GLY A 127 -8.50 -30.34 7.59
CA GLY A 127 -7.48 -31.30 8.03
C GLY A 127 -6.15 -31.27 7.31
N GLN A 128 -6.08 -30.67 6.12
CA GLN A 128 -4.82 -30.51 5.40
C GLN A 128 -3.84 -29.52 6.07
N TRP A 129 -4.32 -28.65 6.93
CA TRP A 129 -3.48 -27.71 7.67
C TRP A 129 -3.04 -28.37 8.98
N THR A 130 -1.76 -28.65 9.12
CA THR A 130 -1.21 -29.40 10.27
C THR A 130 -0.61 -28.51 11.34
N GLY A 131 -0.43 -27.21 11.04
CA GLY A 131 0.09 -26.20 11.95
C GLY A 131 0.18 -24.86 11.24
N GLY A 132 0.99 -23.98 11.81
CA GLY A 132 1.24 -22.65 11.21
C GLY A 132 2.29 -21.86 11.96
N TRP A 133 2.60 -20.69 11.43
CA TRP A 133 3.43 -19.68 12.07
C TRP A 133 2.57 -18.45 12.39
N TYR A 134 2.60 -18.05 13.65
CA TYR A 134 1.83 -16.91 14.13
C TYR A 134 2.73 -15.70 14.35
N GLU A 135 2.48 -14.62 13.61
CA GLU A 135 3.10 -13.31 13.73
C GLU A 135 2.20 -12.39 14.55
N GLU A 136 2.52 -12.23 15.83
CA GLU A 136 1.71 -11.45 16.78
C GLU A 136 1.71 -9.96 16.45
N SER A 137 2.79 -9.45 15.84
CA SER A 137 3.01 -8.03 15.54
C SER A 137 2.13 -7.49 14.42
N CYS A 138 1.51 -8.36 13.61
CA CYS A 138 0.62 -7.93 12.52
C CYS A 138 -0.57 -7.12 13.04
N ALA A 139 -0.89 -6.03 12.33
CA ALA A 139 -1.96 -5.11 12.70
C ALA A 139 -2.76 -4.66 11.47
N ASP A 140 -4.06 -4.42 11.64
CA ASP A 140 -4.83 -3.65 10.66
C ASP A 140 -4.37 -2.19 10.66
N ILE A 141 -4.35 -1.57 9.49
CA ILE A 141 -4.09 -0.13 9.35
C ILE A 141 -5.41 0.59 9.08
N GLU A 142 -5.70 1.62 9.86
CA GLU A 142 -6.84 2.52 9.66
C GLU A 142 -6.56 3.47 8.48
N VAL A 143 -6.66 2.93 7.25
CA VAL A 143 -6.26 3.62 6.01
C VAL A 143 -6.95 4.95 5.82
N ALA A 144 -8.27 4.99 6.05
CA ALA A 144 -9.05 6.21 5.87
C ALA A 144 -8.59 7.32 6.83
N ALA A 145 -8.33 6.96 8.09
CA ALA A 145 -7.84 7.90 9.10
C ALA A 145 -6.44 8.41 8.76
N PHE A 146 -5.53 7.50 8.39
CA PHE A 146 -4.16 7.85 8.01
C PHE A 146 -4.12 8.75 6.77
N HIS A 147 -4.84 8.39 5.70
CA HIS A 147 -4.91 9.18 4.48
C HIS A 147 -5.54 10.56 4.71
N ALA A 148 -6.64 10.63 5.47
CA ALA A 148 -7.29 11.88 5.82
C ALA A 148 -6.37 12.80 6.64
N ALA A 149 -5.62 12.24 7.60
CA ALA A 149 -4.64 12.98 8.38
C ALA A 149 -3.51 13.56 7.51
N CYS A 150 -3.01 12.82 6.52
CA CYS A 150 -2.03 13.32 5.56
C CYS A 150 -2.58 14.51 4.75
N LEU A 151 -3.79 14.38 4.19
CA LEU A 151 -4.43 15.47 3.43
C LEU A 151 -4.74 16.69 4.30
N ALA A 152 -5.14 16.47 5.54
CA ALA A 152 -5.35 17.55 6.51
C ALA A 152 -4.05 18.28 6.83
N ALA A 153 -2.95 17.54 7.05
CA ALA A 153 -1.62 18.12 7.32
C ALA A 153 -1.17 19.03 6.18
N ILE A 154 -1.35 18.61 4.91
CA ILE A 154 -1.04 19.47 3.75
C ILE A 154 -1.80 20.80 3.86
N ARG A 155 -3.12 20.76 4.10
CA ARG A 155 -3.95 21.98 4.14
C ARG A 155 -3.61 22.86 5.34
N HIS A 156 -3.43 22.28 6.52
CA HIS A 156 -3.11 23.02 7.74
C HIS A 156 -1.76 23.75 7.69
N GLN A 157 -0.81 23.19 6.94
CA GLN A 157 0.52 23.78 6.76
C GLN A 157 0.59 24.72 5.53
N GLY A 158 -0.54 25.07 4.91
CA GLY A 158 -0.62 26.03 3.82
C GLY A 158 -0.44 25.44 2.41
N GLY A 159 -0.37 24.12 2.26
CA GLY A 159 -0.38 23.44 0.97
C GLY A 159 -1.80 23.37 0.38
N VAL A 160 -1.86 23.06 -0.91
CA VAL A 160 -3.10 23.03 -1.68
C VAL A 160 -3.39 21.60 -2.14
N VAL A 161 -4.58 21.10 -1.91
CA VAL A 161 -5.09 19.82 -2.45
C VAL A 161 -6.28 20.13 -3.37
N ARG A 162 -6.18 19.71 -4.63
CA ARG A 162 -7.21 19.91 -5.65
C ARG A 162 -7.62 18.59 -6.26
N THR A 163 -8.90 18.27 -6.20
CA THR A 163 -9.54 17.17 -6.91
C THR A 163 -10.14 17.66 -8.22
N ASP A 164 -10.57 16.75 -9.10
CA ASP A 164 -11.06 17.04 -10.45
C ASP A 164 -10.04 17.80 -11.31
N VAL A 165 -8.74 17.64 -11.02
CA VAL A 165 -7.65 18.30 -11.72
C VAL A 165 -6.71 17.27 -12.32
N ALA A 166 -6.87 16.99 -13.61
CA ALA A 166 -6.03 16.06 -14.36
C ALA A 166 -4.84 16.78 -15.01
N LEU A 167 -3.65 16.19 -14.89
CA LEU A 167 -2.49 16.58 -15.69
C LEU A 167 -2.76 16.25 -17.17
N GLN A 168 -2.62 17.22 -18.06
CA GLN A 168 -2.80 17.05 -19.50
C GLN A 168 -1.45 16.93 -20.22
N SER A 169 -0.51 17.80 -19.90
CA SER A 169 0.88 17.73 -20.36
C SER A 169 1.79 18.50 -19.41
N ALA A 170 3.08 18.22 -19.47
CA ALA A 170 4.09 19.02 -18.77
C ALA A 170 5.32 19.18 -19.64
N ALA A 171 5.99 20.33 -19.53
CA ALA A 171 7.22 20.62 -20.23
C ALA A 171 8.15 21.49 -19.39
N ARG A 172 9.44 21.30 -19.56
CA ARG A 172 10.46 22.18 -18.94
C ARG A 172 10.48 23.53 -19.64
N THR A 173 10.45 24.60 -18.85
CA THR A 173 10.62 25.97 -19.32
C THR A 173 11.69 26.64 -18.45
N GLY A 174 12.92 26.64 -18.94
CA GLY A 174 14.08 27.00 -18.11
C GLY A 174 14.28 26.02 -16.94
N ALA A 175 14.38 26.52 -15.71
CA ALA A 175 14.59 25.71 -14.50
C ALA A 175 13.30 25.12 -13.92
N LYS A 176 12.13 25.40 -14.50
CA LYS A 176 10.82 25.00 -13.94
C LYS A 176 10.05 24.10 -14.89
N TRP A 177 9.15 23.33 -14.32
CA TRP A 177 8.09 22.64 -15.03
C TRP A 177 6.90 23.59 -15.25
N ARG A 178 6.38 23.61 -16.47
CA ARG A 178 5.06 24.14 -16.81
C ARG A 178 4.13 22.95 -17.00
N VAL A 179 3.18 22.83 -16.10
CA VAL A 179 2.22 21.72 -16.05
C VAL A 179 0.86 22.25 -16.50
N GLU A 180 0.39 21.77 -17.64
CA GLU A 180 -0.95 22.05 -18.15
C GLU A 180 -1.92 21.08 -17.50
N THR A 181 -2.97 21.60 -16.87
CA THR A 181 -4.00 20.80 -16.21
C THR A 181 -5.39 21.14 -16.72
N SER A 182 -6.38 20.30 -16.42
CA SER A 182 -7.79 20.58 -16.73
C SER A 182 -8.31 21.88 -16.09
N ALA A 183 -7.62 22.41 -15.07
CA ALA A 183 -7.96 23.64 -14.34
C ALA A 183 -7.01 24.82 -14.64
N GLY A 184 -6.22 24.71 -15.70
CA GLY A 184 -5.25 25.72 -16.14
C GLY A 184 -3.81 25.41 -15.76
N PRO A 185 -2.86 26.26 -16.20
CA PRO A 185 -1.44 26.01 -16.05
C PRO A 185 -0.90 26.27 -14.65
N ILE A 186 0.04 25.41 -14.20
CA ILE A 186 0.75 25.52 -12.94
C ILE A 186 2.25 25.49 -13.22
N GLY A 187 3.02 26.41 -12.60
CA GLY A 187 4.47 26.40 -12.61
C GLY A 187 5.03 25.73 -11.36
N ALA A 188 5.99 24.82 -11.50
CA ALA A 188 6.60 24.14 -10.35
C ALA A 188 8.11 23.94 -10.54
N SER A 189 8.87 23.96 -9.45
CA SER A 189 10.30 23.61 -9.50
C SER A 189 10.52 22.12 -9.66
N VAL A 190 9.71 21.31 -8.94
CA VAL A 190 9.74 19.84 -9.00
C VAL A 190 8.35 19.31 -9.38
N LEU A 191 8.33 18.36 -10.31
CA LEU A 191 7.16 17.58 -10.69
C LEU A 191 7.30 16.17 -10.10
N VAL A 192 6.41 15.81 -9.18
CA VAL A 192 6.37 14.49 -8.54
C VAL A 192 5.28 13.64 -9.16
N ASP A 193 5.65 12.48 -9.64
CA ASP A 193 4.72 11.44 -10.08
C ASP A 193 4.42 10.48 -8.92
N ALA A 194 3.22 10.57 -8.37
CA ALA A 194 2.67 9.67 -7.36
C ALA A 194 1.34 9.04 -7.83
N ALA A 195 1.17 8.90 -9.16
CA ALA A 195 -0.08 8.53 -9.80
C ALA A 195 -0.35 7.00 -9.84
N GLY A 196 0.45 6.20 -9.10
CA GLY A 196 0.23 4.76 -8.96
C GLY A 196 0.17 4.04 -10.32
N ALA A 197 -0.98 3.47 -10.67
CA ALA A 197 -1.15 2.75 -11.94
C ALA A 197 -0.98 3.66 -13.18
N TRP A 198 -1.22 4.94 -13.06
CA TRP A 198 -1.10 5.92 -14.15
C TRP A 198 0.29 6.58 -14.23
N GLY A 199 1.29 6.12 -13.46
CA GLY A 199 2.62 6.73 -13.43
C GLY A 199 3.28 6.81 -14.81
N ASP A 200 3.29 5.74 -15.59
CA ASP A 200 3.83 5.76 -16.94
C ASP A 200 3.06 6.70 -17.89
N GLU A 201 1.79 6.95 -17.63
CA GLU A 201 1.00 7.93 -18.39
C GLU A 201 1.36 9.36 -18.01
N VAL A 202 1.59 9.64 -16.71
CA VAL A 202 2.09 10.93 -16.23
C VAL A 202 3.48 11.22 -16.84
N ALA A 203 4.38 10.25 -16.81
CA ALA A 203 5.71 10.36 -17.43
C ALA A 203 5.61 10.69 -18.93
N ARG A 204 4.78 9.94 -19.67
CA ARG A 204 4.54 10.16 -21.09
C ARG A 204 4.05 11.57 -21.38
N ARG A 205 3.11 12.09 -20.58
CA ARG A 205 2.57 13.45 -20.70
C ARG A 205 3.62 14.53 -20.37
N ALA A 206 4.60 14.18 -19.55
CA ALA A 206 5.73 15.04 -19.20
C ALA A 206 6.94 14.89 -20.16
N GLY A 207 6.86 14.04 -21.17
CA GLY A 207 7.98 13.75 -22.07
C GLY A 207 9.13 13.01 -21.40
N VAL A 208 8.86 12.29 -20.30
CA VAL A 208 9.81 11.49 -19.53
C VAL A 208 9.72 10.02 -19.97
N PRO A 209 10.84 9.29 -20.08
CA PRO A 209 10.81 7.87 -20.37
C PRO A 209 9.97 7.09 -19.35
N LYS A 210 9.21 6.10 -19.83
CA LYS A 210 8.43 5.23 -18.97
C LYS A 210 9.33 4.28 -18.19
N LEU A 211 8.91 3.92 -16.96
CA LEU A 211 9.55 2.86 -16.17
C LEU A 211 9.10 1.44 -16.58
N GLY A 212 8.02 1.32 -17.35
CA GLY A 212 7.41 0.03 -17.66
C GLY A 212 6.57 -0.52 -16.50
N LEU A 213 5.82 0.37 -15.84
CA LEU A 213 4.98 0.00 -14.71
C LEU A 213 3.91 -1.03 -15.11
N GLU A 214 3.73 -2.04 -14.27
CA GLU A 214 2.78 -3.13 -14.45
C GLU A 214 1.68 -3.05 -13.39
N PRO A 215 0.53 -2.42 -13.67
CA PRO A 215 -0.63 -2.53 -12.81
C PRO A 215 -1.20 -3.96 -12.85
N ARG A 216 -1.42 -4.54 -11.67
CA ARG A 216 -1.95 -5.90 -11.52
C ARG A 216 -3.19 -5.87 -10.64
N ARG A 217 -4.29 -6.47 -11.15
CA ARG A 217 -5.55 -6.54 -10.42
C ARG A 217 -5.41 -7.38 -9.17
N ARG A 218 -6.02 -6.91 -8.09
CA ARG A 218 -6.13 -7.60 -6.82
C ARG A 218 -7.57 -7.51 -6.34
N THR A 219 -8.21 -8.67 -6.26
CA THR A 219 -9.61 -8.83 -5.88
C THR A 219 -9.76 -9.09 -4.39
N VAL A 220 -10.78 -8.51 -3.79
CA VAL A 220 -11.24 -8.81 -2.43
C VAL A 220 -12.73 -9.07 -2.46
N VAL A 221 -13.15 -10.10 -1.74
CA VAL A 221 -14.55 -10.51 -1.63
C VAL A 221 -14.95 -10.52 -0.15
N GLN A 222 -16.03 -9.83 0.18
CA GLN A 222 -16.64 -9.91 1.50
C GLN A 222 -17.70 -11.00 1.51
N LEU A 223 -17.49 -12.02 2.32
CA LEU A 223 -18.40 -13.14 2.49
C LEU A 223 -19.12 -13.08 3.83
N ARG A 224 -20.43 -13.35 3.83
CA ARG A 224 -21.15 -13.75 5.03
C ARG A 224 -21.08 -15.25 5.17
N VAL A 225 -20.76 -15.72 6.37
CA VAL A 225 -20.55 -17.14 6.66
C VAL A 225 -21.39 -17.60 7.84
N GLY A 226 -21.70 -18.90 7.91
CA GLY A 226 -22.50 -19.53 8.94
C GLY A 226 -21.79 -19.69 10.31
N ARG A 227 -20.79 -18.83 10.58
CA ARG A 227 -20.03 -18.80 11.83
C ARG A 227 -19.99 -17.40 12.43
N ARG A 228 -20.04 -17.31 13.75
CA ARG A 228 -19.96 -16.04 14.51
C ARG A 228 -18.66 -15.93 15.30
N GLY A 229 -18.42 -14.73 15.84
CA GLY A 229 -17.24 -14.43 16.65
C GLY A 229 -15.97 -14.22 15.82
N LEU A 230 -16.11 -13.76 14.56
CA LEU A 230 -14.98 -13.68 13.61
C LEU A 230 -14.24 -12.35 13.64
N ARG A 231 -14.76 -11.33 14.32
CA ARG A 231 -14.19 -9.97 14.31
C ARG A 231 -12.68 -9.93 14.59
N ASP A 232 -12.25 -10.71 15.58
CA ASP A 232 -10.91 -10.64 16.15
C ASP A 232 -10.02 -11.83 15.78
N ILE A 233 -10.44 -12.65 14.79
CA ILE A 233 -9.54 -13.69 14.27
C ILE A 233 -8.33 -13.03 13.58
N PRO A 234 -7.15 -13.65 13.63
CA PRO A 234 -5.99 -13.14 12.90
C PRO A 234 -6.24 -13.10 11.38
N LEU A 235 -5.40 -12.35 10.67
CA LEU A 235 -5.22 -12.56 9.24
C LEU A 235 -4.75 -13.99 9.02
N VAL A 236 -5.42 -14.75 8.19
CA VAL A 236 -5.05 -16.13 7.84
C VAL A 236 -4.60 -16.19 6.40
N THR A 237 -3.42 -16.72 6.14
CA THR A 237 -2.85 -16.96 4.81
C THR A 237 -2.11 -18.29 4.81
N ASP A 238 -1.73 -18.81 3.67
CA ASP A 238 -0.79 -19.94 3.57
C ASP A 238 0.64 -19.42 3.27
N LEU A 239 1.65 -20.27 3.48
CA LEU A 239 3.04 -19.93 3.19
C LEU A 239 3.31 -19.69 1.70
N HIS A 240 2.49 -20.24 0.82
CA HIS A 240 2.60 -20.02 -0.63
C HIS A 240 1.92 -18.73 -1.10
N GLN A 241 1.33 -17.97 -0.15
CA GLN A 241 0.59 -16.74 -0.46
C GLN A 241 -0.44 -16.95 -1.57
N SER A 242 -1.18 -18.08 -1.50
CA SER A 242 -2.21 -18.38 -2.49
C SER A 242 -3.54 -17.71 -2.18
N PHE A 243 -3.81 -17.37 -0.92
CA PHE A 243 -4.98 -16.63 -0.45
C PHE A 243 -4.69 -15.95 0.89
N TYR A 244 -5.57 -15.06 1.26
CA TYR A 244 -5.75 -14.69 2.67
C TYR A 244 -7.23 -14.44 2.98
N PHE A 245 -7.58 -14.57 4.26
CA PHE A 245 -8.84 -14.04 4.78
C PHE A 245 -8.64 -13.42 6.17
N LYS A 246 -9.54 -12.51 6.52
CA LYS A 246 -9.62 -11.91 7.87
C LYS A 246 -11.07 -11.69 8.29
N GLY A 247 -11.34 -11.69 9.58
CA GLY A 247 -12.62 -11.28 10.13
C GLY A 247 -12.84 -9.77 9.98
N GLU A 248 -14.04 -9.38 9.53
CA GLU A 248 -14.44 -7.97 9.37
C GLU A 248 -15.70 -7.63 10.17
N GLY A 249 -16.38 -8.62 10.67
CA GLY A 249 -17.58 -8.50 11.49
C GLY A 249 -17.79 -9.73 12.33
N ASP A 250 -18.98 -9.86 12.92
CA ASP A 250 -19.32 -11.03 13.76
C ASP A 250 -19.37 -12.32 12.93
N ASN A 251 -19.91 -12.26 11.72
CA ASN A 251 -20.04 -13.38 10.77
C ASN A 251 -19.64 -13.00 9.34
N SER A 252 -18.79 -12.02 9.19
CA SER A 252 -18.30 -11.53 7.90
C SER A 252 -16.78 -11.63 7.80
N VAL A 253 -16.28 -12.07 6.66
CA VAL A 253 -14.85 -12.18 6.37
C VAL A 253 -14.53 -11.50 5.04
N TRP A 254 -13.36 -10.87 4.96
CA TRP A 254 -12.77 -10.49 3.69
C TRP A 254 -11.83 -11.59 3.22
N VAL A 255 -11.98 -11.99 1.97
CA VAL A 255 -11.18 -13.04 1.33
C VAL A 255 -10.54 -12.48 0.07
N CYS A 256 -9.27 -12.78 -0.13
CA CYS A 256 -8.52 -12.40 -1.31
C CYS A 256 -7.87 -13.65 -1.91
N PRO A 257 -8.06 -13.91 -3.21
CA PRO A 257 -7.44 -15.05 -3.89
C PRO A 257 -5.99 -14.79 -4.27
N LEU A 258 -5.44 -13.62 -3.94
CA LEU A 258 -4.10 -13.18 -4.30
C LEU A 258 -3.84 -13.20 -5.83
N ASP A 259 -4.88 -12.87 -6.61
CA ASP A 259 -4.79 -12.66 -8.06
C ASP A 259 -3.78 -11.54 -8.41
N GLU A 260 -3.05 -11.72 -9.52
CA GLU A 260 -2.11 -10.72 -10.07
C GLU A 260 -2.24 -10.61 -11.59
N THR A 261 -3.47 -10.55 -12.07
CA THR A 261 -3.75 -10.38 -13.50
C THR A 261 -3.32 -9.00 -13.95
N LEU A 262 -2.45 -8.93 -14.97
CA LEU A 262 -2.03 -7.68 -15.60
C LEU A 262 -3.25 -6.94 -16.15
N ALA A 263 -3.31 -5.65 -15.94
CA ALA A 263 -4.41 -4.80 -16.40
C ALA A 263 -3.88 -3.43 -16.83
N ASP A 264 -4.57 -2.79 -17.75
CA ASP A 264 -4.32 -1.37 -18.03
C ASP A 264 -4.80 -0.52 -16.83
N PRO A 265 -4.22 0.69 -16.65
CA PRO A 265 -4.73 1.65 -15.68
C PRO A 265 -6.23 1.92 -15.87
N CYS A 266 -7.04 1.56 -14.90
CA CYS A 266 -8.50 1.68 -14.97
C CYS A 266 -9.14 1.73 -13.58
N ASP A 267 -10.43 2.01 -13.54
CA ASP A 267 -11.27 1.76 -12.36
C ASP A 267 -11.54 0.25 -12.27
N ALA A 268 -10.63 -0.49 -11.60
CA ALA A 268 -10.61 -1.94 -11.62
C ALA A 268 -11.85 -2.55 -10.95
N SER A 269 -12.39 -3.58 -11.59
CA SER A 269 -13.50 -4.39 -11.08
C SER A 269 -13.07 -5.85 -10.96
N PRO A 270 -13.64 -6.61 -10.00
CA PRO A 270 -13.40 -8.05 -9.88
C PRO A 270 -13.93 -8.80 -11.10
N GLU A 271 -13.21 -9.82 -11.55
CA GLU A 271 -13.77 -10.82 -12.48
C GLU A 271 -14.44 -11.96 -11.70
N ASP A 272 -15.46 -12.56 -12.31
CA ASP A 272 -16.21 -13.63 -11.62
C ASP A 272 -15.34 -14.85 -11.33
N ILE A 273 -14.32 -15.11 -12.15
CA ILE A 273 -13.35 -16.19 -11.89
C ILE A 273 -12.53 -15.94 -10.63
N ASP A 274 -12.12 -14.70 -10.37
CA ASP A 274 -11.35 -14.34 -9.17
C ASP A 274 -12.24 -14.44 -7.92
N VAL A 275 -13.51 -14.08 -8.03
CA VAL A 275 -14.49 -14.25 -6.96
C VAL A 275 -14.71 -15.72 -6.65
N ALA A 276 -14.89 -16.57 -7.67
CA ALA A 276 -15.04 -18.01 -7.50
C ALA A 276 -13.79 -18.64 -6.87
N MET A 277 -12.60 -18.20 -7.30
CA MET A 277 -11.32 -18.65 -6.74
C MET A 277 -11.18 -18.25 -5.27
N ALA A 278 -11.61 -17.05 -4.89
CA ALA A 278 -11.58 -16.61 -3.49
C ALA A 278 -12.46 -17.52 -2.62
N ILE A 279 -13.67 -17.83 -3.07
CA ILE A 279 -14.59 -18.72 -2.35
C ILE A 279 -14.02 -20.14 -2.25
N ASP A 280 -13.55 -20.72 -3.36
CA ASP A 280 -12.97 -22.06 -3.37
C ASP A 280 -11.79 -22.20 -2.41
N ARG A 281 -10.85 -21.22 -2.41
CA ARG A 281 -9.70 -21.23 -1.51
C ARG A 281 -10.10 -21.08 -0.05
N PHE A 282 -11.08 -20.23 0.23
CA PHE A 282 -11.64 -20.07 1.57
C PHE A 282 -12.30 -21.37 2.08
N GLU A 283 -13.17 -22.02 1.29
CA GLU A 283 -13.85 -23.26 1.64
C GLU A 283 -12.87 -24.44 1.80
N ARG A 284 -11.72 -24.39 1.13
CA ARG A 284 -10.63 -25.34 1.38
C ARG A 284 -9.86 -25.04 2.65
N ALA A 285 -9.86 -23.82 3.12
CA ALA A 285 -9.15 -23.46 4.36
C ALA A 285 -9.97 -23.81 5.61
N VAL A 286 -11.28 -23.52 5.61
CA VAL A 286 -12.17 -23.67 6.76
C VAL A 286 -13.48 -24.36 6.36
N ASP A 287 -14.18 -24.94 7.32
CA ASP A 287 -15.50 -25.57 7.13
C ASP A 287 -16.67 -24.63 7.53
N TRP A 288 -16.51 -23.34 7.28
CA TRP A 288 -17.53 -22.33 7.54
C TRP A 288 -18.40 -22.15 6.28
N PRO A 289 -19.67 -22.54 6.32
CA PRO A 289 -20.53 -22.41 5.14
C PRO A 289 -20.62 -20.98 4.65
N VAL A 290 -20.36 -20.74 3.37
CA VAL A 290 -20.57 -19.45 2.72
C VAL A 290 -22.07 -19.28 2.47
N GLU A 291 -22.66 -18.24 3.06
CA GLU A 291 -24.09 -17.94 2.93
C GLU A 291 -24.36 -16.91 1.82
N ALA A 292 -23.46 -15.94 1.65
CA ALA A 292 -23.61 -14.90 0.63
C ALA A 292 -22.29 -14.18 0.32
N VAL A 293 -22.18 -13.67 -0.88
CA VAL A 293 -21.25 -12.62 -1.28
C VAL A 293 -21.92 -11.28 -0.98
N GLU A 294 -21.41 -10.53 0.01
CA GLU A 294 -22.00 -9.25 0.41
C GLU A 294 -21.44 -8.08 -0.42
N ARG A 295 -20.15 -8.12 -0.69
CA ARG A 295 -19.44 -7.11 -1.50
C ARG A 295 -18.28 -7.75 -2.26
N LYS A 296 -17.93 -7.16 -3.38
CA LYS A 296 -16.71 -7.50 -4.11
C LYS A 296 -16.11 -6.23 -4.72
N TRP A 297 -14.79 -6.09 -4.65
CA TRP A 297 -14.08 -4.97 -5.27
C TRP A 297 -12.68 -5.41 -5.70
N ALA A 298 -12.07 -4.60 -6.54
CA ALA A 298 -10.67 -4.82 -6.94
C ALA A 298 -9.91 -3.48 -6.95
N GLY A 299 -8.60 -3.57 -6.77
CA GLY A 299 -7.66 -2.46 -6.94
C GLY A 299 -6.50 -2.88 -7.82
N LEU A 300 -5.69 -1.92 -8.22
CA LEU A 300 -4.47 -2.16 -8.99
C LEU A 300 -3.25 -2.03 -8.08
N ARG A 301 -2.51 -3.12 -7.92
CA ARG A 301 -1.16 -3.11 -7.35
C ARG A 301 -0.18 -2.88 -8.48
N THR A 302 0.58 -1.79 -8.41
CA THR A 302 1.47 -1.40 -9.51
C THR A 302 2.91 -1.69 -9.14
N PHE A 303 3.59 -2.42 -10.00
CA PHE A 303 4.98 -2.83 -9.83
C PHE A 303 5.84 -2.24 -10.95
N ALA A 304 7.11 -1.94 -10.65
CA ALA A 304 8.12 -1.79 -11.68
C ALA A 304 8.55 -3.19 -12.18
N PRO A 305 9.22 -3.31 -13.35
CA PRO A 305 9.64 -4.62 -13.90
C PRO A 305 10.50 -5.46 -12.97
N ASP A 306 11.33 -4.82 -12.15
CA ASP A 306 12.16 -5.46 -11.12
C ASP A 306 11.42 -5.68 -9.79
N ARG A 307 10.14 -5.34 -9.73
CA ARG A 307 9.26 -5.38 -8.55
C ARG A 307 9.71 -4.51 -7.38
N ARG A 308 10.68 -3.61 -7.57
CA ARG A 308 11.12 -2.62 -6.58
C ARG A 308 10.26 -1.38 -6.61
N MET A 309 10.07 -0.76 -5.45
CA MET A 309 9.51 0.59 -5.38
C MET A 309 10.45 1.58 -6.06
N LYS A 310 9.92 2.63 -6.67
CA LYS A 310 10.69 3.64 -7.38
C LYS A 310 10.53 4.99 -6.71
N PHE A 311 11.60 5.42 -6.04
CA PHE A 311 11.70 6.68 -5.32
C PHE A 311 12.98 7.40 -5.71
N GLY A 312 12.88 8.56 -6.33
CA GLY A 312 14.05 9.34 -6.70
C GLY A 312 13.83 10.24 -7.92
N PHE A 313 14.78 11.10 -8.16
CA PHE A 313 14.80 11.90 -9.36
C PHE A 313 15.12 11.05 -10.58
N ASP A 314 14.40 11.32 -11.67
CA ASP A 314 14.67 10.71 -12.96
C ASP A 314 16.08 11.08 -13.46
N ARG A 315 16.78 10.13 -14.10
CA ARG A 315 18.17 10.33 -14.53
C ARG A 315 18.29 11.22 -15.78
N GLN A 316 17.22 11.32 -16.57
CA GLN A 316 17.20 12.04 -17.86
C GLN A 316 16.33 13.29 -17.81
N ALA A 317 15.32 13.32 -16.93
CA ALA A 317 14.39 14.42 -16.77
C ALA A 317 14.66 15.18 -15.45
N GLU A 318 15.39 16.28 -15.56
CA GLU A 318 15.75 17.10 -14.40
C GLU A 318 14.53 17.56 -13.61
N ASN A 319 14.57 17.40 -12.29
CA ASN A 319 13.50 17.76 -11.36
C ASN A 319 12.15 17.06 -11.62
N PHE A 320 12.16 15.91 -12.30
CA PHE A 320 11.07 14.95 -12.28
C PHE A 320 11.37 13.89 -11.21
N PHE A 321 10.43 13.68 -10.28
CA PHE A 321 10.61 12.78 -9.14
C PHE A 321 9.59 11.65 -9.19
N TRP A 322 10.05 10.41 -9.13
CA TRP A 322 9.24 9.22 -9.07
C TRP A 322 8.87 8.85 -7.63
N CYS A 323 7.60 8.56 -7.37
CA CYS A 323 7.08 8.00 -6.12
C CYS A 323 6.00 6.95 -6.46
N VAL A 324 6.42 5.88 -7.14
CA VAL A 324 5.53 4.87 -7.76
C VAL A 324 6.05 3.45 -7.51
N GLY A 325 5.30 2.45 -8.00
CA GLY A 325 5.73 1.05 -7.95
C GLY A 325 5.62 0.39 -6.58
N GLN A 326 4.80 0.91 -5.67
CA GLN A 326 4.68 0.41 -4.29
C GLN A 326 4.04 -0.99 -4.18
N GLY A 327 3.54 -1.55 -5.27
CA GLY A 327 2.99 -2.90 -5.33
C GLY A 327 1.91 -3.16 -4.27
N GLY A 328 2.13 -4.19 -3.46
CA GLY A 328 1.22 -4.57 -2.38
C GLY A 328 1.52 -3.94 -1.02
N MET A 329 2.58 -3.13 -0.89
CA MET A 329 3.12 -2.69 0.40
C MET A 329 3.00 -1.17 0.63
N GLY A 330 2.41 -0.43 -0.31
CA GLY A 330 2.42 1.04 -0.34
C GLY A 330 1.86 1.71 0.92
N ILE A 331 0.84 1.15 1.57
CA ILE A 331 0.26 1.74 2.77
C ILE A 331 1.14 1.48 3.99
N GLN A 332 1.59 0.24 4.19
CA GLN A 332 2.40 -0.10 5.36
C GLN A 332 3.79 0.55 5.36
N THR A 333 4.31 0.90 4.17
CA THR A 333 5.60 1.57 4.02
C THR A 333 5.49 3.09 3.91
N ALA A 334 4.28 3.64 3.72
CA ALA A 334 4.09 5.06 3.43
C ALA A 334 4.77 6.02 4.44
N PRO A 335 4.75 5.79 5.77
CA PRO A 335 5.44 6.67 6.70
C PRO A 335 6.94 6.82 6.43
N ALA A 336 7.66 5.70 6.28
CA ALA A 336 9.10 5.70 6.02
C ALA A 336 9.42 6.09 4.56
N ALA A 337 8.64 5.60 3.59
CA ALA A 337 8.80 5.94 2.18
C ALA A 337 8.60 7.45 1.93
N SER A 338 7.60 8.07 2.55
CA SER A 338 7.40 9.52 2.43
C SER A 338 8.54 10.32 3.06
N LEU A 339 9.10 9.86 4.19
CA LEU A 339 10.25 10.48 4.82
C LEU A 339 11.49 10.37 3.93
N LEU A 340 11.75 9.19 3.36
CA LEU A 340 12.81 8.97 2.37
C LEU A 340 12.67 9.90 1.18
N CYS A 341 11.51 9.92 0.54
CA CYS A 341 11.24 10.78 -0.62
C CYS A 341 11.41 12.27 -0.28
N ALA A 342 10.95 12.71 0.89
CA ALA A 342 11.09 14.10 1.32
C ALA A 342 12.55 14.47 1.52
N SER A 343 13.36 13.62 2.15
CA SER A 343 14.81 13.86 2.32
C SER A 343 15.53 13.95 0.98
N LEU A 344 15.19 13.07 0.02
CA LEU A 344 15.76 13.10 -1.34
C LEU A 344 15.39 14.38 -2.09
N ILE A 345 14.14 14.84 -1.98
CA ILE A 345 13.66 16.07 -2.65
C ILE A 345 14.35 17.32 -2.06
N ARG A 346 14.57 17.35 -0.75
CA ARG A 346 15.27 18.45 -0.08
C ARG A 346 16.79 18.41 -0.29
N GLY A 347 17.34 17.28 -0.75
CA GLY A 347 18.80 17.07 -0.84
C GLY A 347 19.47 16.96 0.52
N GLU A 348 18.74 16.46 1.52
CA GLU A 348 19.20 16.27 2.90
C GLU A 348 19.74 14.85 3.12
N GLY A 349 20.57 14.67 4.15
CA GLY A 349 20.93 13.36 4.65
C GLY A 349 19.73 12.61 5.20
N LEU A 350 19.77 11.27 5.17
CA LEU A 350 18.69 10.48 5.75
C LEU A 350 18.64 10.64 7.26
N PRO A 351 17.46 10.86 7.85
CA PRO A 351 17.27 10.90 9.28
C PRO A 351 17.46 9.53 9.94
N GLU A 352 17.65 9.52 11.25
CA GLU A 352 17.95 8.30 12.03
C GLU A 352 16.85 7.22 11.88
N GLU A 353 15.61 7.63 11.74
CA GLU A 353 14.46 6.74 11.53
C GLU A 353 14.59 5.87 10.27
N LEU A 354 15.43 6.27 9.32
CA LEU A 354 15.74 5.54 8.11
C LEU A 354 17.11 4.85 8.14
N ALA A 355 17.68 4.65 9.31
CA ALA A 355 18.96 3.94 9.46
C ALA A 355 18.92 2.55 8.79
N GLY A 356 19.94 2.23 7.99
CA GLY A 356 20.04 0.98 7.27
C GLY A 356 19.21 0.87 5.98
N ILE A 357 18.56 1.97 5.56
CA ILE A 357 17.90 2.07 4.25
C ILE A 357 18.87 2.73 3.28
N ASP A 358 19.13 2.06 2.14
CA ASP A 358 19.89 2.62 1.04
C ASP A 358 18.93 3.20 -0.02
N PRO A 359 18.96 4.50 -0.31
CA PRO A 359 18.14 5.08 -1.37
C PRO A 359 18.39 4.47 -2.75
N ALA A 360 19.58 3.94 -2.99
CA ALA A 360 19.94 3.32 -4.26
C ALA A 360 19.10 2.07 -4.56
N ASP A 361 18.61 1.39 -3.53
CA ASP A 361 17.72 0.22 -3.68
C ASP A 361 16.38 0.58 -4.36
N PHE A 362 15.99 1.86 -4.33
CA PHE A 362 14.72 2.38 -4.85
C PHE A 362 14.89 3.31 -6.05
N ALA A 363 16.10 3.49 -6.54
CA ALA A 363 16.36 4.41 -7.65
C ALA A 363 15.59 4.00 -8.93
N PRO A 364 15.01 4.98 -9.66
CA PRO A 364 14.32 4.76 -10.92
C PRO A 364 15.26 4.38 -12.09
#